data_d02447e41f7e8baaefa1b4baba37885e
#
_entry.id   d02447e41f7e8baaefa1b4baba37885e
#
_cell.length_a   1.000
_cell.length_b   1.000
_cell.length_c   1.000
_cell.angle_alpha   90.00
_cell.angle_beta   90.00
_cell.angle_gamma   90.00
#
_symmetry.space_group_name_H-M   'P 1'
#
loop_
_entity.id
_entity.type
_entity.pdbx_description
1 polymer ?
#
loop_
_entity_poly.entity_id
_entity_poly.type
_entity_poly.pdbx_seq_one_letter_code
_entity_poly.pdbx_strand_id
1 'polypeptide(L)'
;MKPTRPEPGYGYIQFEGEADASGIYKVKSYTEKPEREFAEMFMNSGEFYWNTGLFIARCSTLRNSLKALFPPVLSVIDSASVYSLEAEQAHIAKRYSAYPNLSVDSAVLEKGTNVYVKNASFGWADLGTWHSMYETMSKCMGDNVVIGNKVKLDNCHGNIVKMPDDHVAVLNGLDGYIVAEKGNVLLVCKKEDSSALVRKYINEVRMDHGEEYL
;
A
#
# COMPACT_ATOMS: atom_id res chain seq x y z
N MET A 1 -9.47 -9.18 -2.60
CA MET A 1 -8.79 -10.45 -2.97
C MET A 1 -8.71 -11.36 -1.75
N LYS A 2 -8.76 -12.70 -1.93
CA LYS A 2 -8.60 -13.61 -0.79
C LYS A 2 -7.16 -13.58 -0.27
N PRO A 3 -6.92 -13.41 1.03
CA PRO A 3 -5.58 -13.46 1.60
C PRO A 3 -4.90 -14.81 1.36
N THR A 4 -3.64 -14.77 0.95
CA THR A 4 -2.81 -15.96 0.73
C THR A 4 -1.63 -16.05 1.71
N ARG A 5 -1.36 -14.96 2.43
CA ARG A 5 -0.37 -14.83 3.49
C ARG A 5 -0.78 -13.73 4.48
N PRO A 6 -0.22 -13.69 5.69
CA PRO A 6 -0.40 -12.54 6.57
C PRO A 6 0.42 -11.35 6.06
N GLU A 7 -0.25 -10.31 5.58
CA GLU A 7 0.39 -9.12 5.02
C GLU A 7 0.00 -7.85 5.79
N PRO A 8 0.86 -7.37 6.70
CA PRO A 8 0.59 -6.16 7.50
C PRO A 8 0.57 -4.86 6.68
N GLY A 9 1.02 -4.92 5.43
CA GLY A 9 1.01 -3.76 4.51
C GLY A 9 -0.33 -3.48 3.87
N TYR A 10 -1.31 -4.39 4.00
CA TYR A 10 -2.61 -4.30 3.31
C TYR A 10 -3.76 -3.99 4.27
N GLY A 11 -4.82 -3.42 3.73
CA GLY A 11 -6.11 -3.33 4.40
C GLY A 11 -6.87 -4.66 4.32
N TYR A 12 -7.61 -4.98 5.37
CA TYR A 12 -8.45 -6.17 5.49
C TYR A 12 -9.92 -5.78 5.64
N ILE A 13 -10.77 -6.39 4.83
CA ILE A 13 -12.20 -6.15 4.79
C ILE A 13 -12.91 -7.41 5.30
N GLN A 14 -13.54 -7.34 6.47
CA GLN A 14 -14.40 -8.40 6.97
C GLN A 14 -15.77 -8.28 6.30
N PHE A 15 -16.26 -9.38 5.77
CA PHE A 15 -17.60 -9.49 5.23
C PHE A 15 -18.50 -10.32 6.15
N GLU A 16 -19.81 -10.12 6.04
CA GLU A 16 -20.80 -10.87 6.81
C GLU A 16 -21.84 -11.53 5.91
N GLY A 17 -22.37 -12.65 6.39
CA GLY A 17 -23.47 -13.36 5.75
C GLY A 17 -23.09 -14.05 4.44
N GLU A 18 -24.10 -14.27 3.62
CA GLU A 18 -23.96 -14.85 2.29
C GLU A 18 -23.90 -13.74 1.22
N ALA A 19 -23.20 -14.03 0.13
CA ALA A 19 -23.20 -13.15 -1.01
C ALA A 19 -24.59 -13.07 -1.66
N ASP A 20 -24.89 -11.92 -2.22
CA ASP A 20 -26.03 -11.81 -3.12
C ASP A 20 -25.83 -12.60 -4.42
N ALA A 21 -26.83 -12.61 -5.31
CA ALA A 21 -26.78 -13.31 -6.59
C ALA A 21 -25.63 -12.82 -7.51
N SER A 22 -25.05 -11.66 -7.24
CA SER A 22 -23.89 -11.08 -7.96
C SER A 22 -22.56 -11.37 -7.29
N GLY A 23 -22.52 -12.12 -6.18
CA GLY A 23 -21.31 -12.40 -5.42
C GLY A 23 -20.81 -11.22 -4.60
N ILE A 24 -21.70 -10.34 -4.16
CA ILE A 24 -21.40 -9.16 -3.36
C ILE A 24 -21.79 -9.42 -1.91
N TYR A 25 -20.89 -9.13 -0.98
CA TYR A 25 -21.10 -9.23 0.46
C TYR A 25 -21.25 -7.85 1.09
N LYS A 26 -21.99 -7.77 2.17
CA LYS A 26 -21.97 -6.60 3.03
C LYS A 26 -20.68 -6.57 3.85
N VAL A 27 -20.07 -5.40 3.98
CA VAL A 27 -18.88 -5.22 4.83
C VAL A 27 -19.33 -5.09 6.29
N LYS A 28 -18.70 -5.87 7.15
CA LYS A 28 -18.89 -5.84 8.60
C LYS A 28 -17.89 -4.91 9.28
N SER A 29 -16.63 -5.02 8.90
CA SER A 29 -15.56 -4.17 9.42
C SER A 29 -14.46 -4.01 8.40
N TYR A 30 -13.64 -2.97 8.60
CA TYR A 30 -12.46 -2.68 7.80
C TYR A 30 -11.31 -2.39 8.75
N THR A 31 -10.13 -2.93 8.46
CA THR A 31 -8.93 -2.71 9.27
C THR A 31 -7.77 -2.40 8.33
N GLU A 32 -7.25 -1.18 8.42
CA GLU A 32 -6.11 -0.74 7.60
C GLU A 32 -4.80 -1.14 8.28
N LYS A 33 -3.95 -1.85 7.54
CA LYS A 33 -2.59 -2.22 7.92
C LYS A 33 -2.45 -2.75 9.36
N PRO A 34 -3.08 -3.90 9.66
CA PRO A 34 -3.05 -4.47 11.00
C PRO A 34 -1.63 -4.92 11.40
N GLU A 35 -1.44 -5.17 12.68
CA GLU A 35 -0.26 -5.90 13.16
C GLU A 35 -0.28 -7.34 12.62
N ARG A 36 0.90 -7.98 12.56
CA ARG A 36 1.08 -9.29 11.94
C ARG A 36 0.17 -10.38 12.55
N GLU A 37 0.05 -10.39 13.85
CA GLU A 37 -0.77 -11.36 14.58
C GLU A 37 -2.26 -11.25 14.20
N PHE A 38 -2.75 -10.04 14.01
CA PHE A 38 -4.11 -9.81 13.51
C PHE A 38 -4.25 -10.22 12.03
N ALA A 39 -3.24 -9.93 11.19
CA ALA A 39 -3.24 -10.35 9.79
C ALA A 39 -3.29 -11.89 9.66
N GLU A 40 -2.57 -12.64 10.50
CA GLU A 40 -2.64 -14.09 10.58
C GLU A 40 -4.03 -14.60 11.01
N MET A 41 -4.60 -13.99 12.03
CA MET A 41 -5.94 -14.32 12.51
C MET A 41 -7.00 -14.05 11.42
N PHE A 42 -6.93 -12.92 10.74
CA PHE A 42 -7.85 -12.56 9.66
C PHE A 42 -7.76 -13.51 8.48
N MET A 43 -6.54 -13.88 8.07
CA MET A 43 -6.34 -14.86 7.01
C MET A 43 -6.93 -16.23 7.38
N ASN A 44 -6.67 -16.70 8.60
CA ASN A 44 -7.08 -18.02 9.05
C ASN A 44 -8.59 -18.13 9.31
N SER A 45 -9.28 -17.03 9.61
CA SER A 45 -10.73 -17.01 9.82
C SER A 45 -11.53 -17.31 8.54
N GLY A 46 -10.97 -16.98 7.38
CA GLY A 46 -11.66 -17.10 6.09
C GLY A 46 -12.75 -16.05 5.84
N GLU A 47 -12.95 -15.10 6.75
CA GLU A 47 -13.99 -14.07 6.69
C GLU A 47 -13.48 -12.72 6.15
N PHE A 48 -12.23 -12.66 5.70
CA PHE A 48 -11.60 -11.43 5.27
C PHE A 48 -11.12 -11.49 3.82
N TYR A 49 -11.19 -10.34 3.16
CA TYR A 49 -10.54 -10.07 1.90
C TYR A 49 -9.50 -8.97 2.07
N TRP A 50 -8.40 -9.03 1.30
CA TRP A 50 -7.51 -7.89 1.13
C TRP A 50 -8.21 -6.78 0.37
N ASN A 51 -8.06 -5.55 0.85
CA ASN A 51 -8.43 -4.36 0.12
C ASN A 51 -7.43 -4.10 -1.00
N THR A 52 -7.92 -4.03 -2.23
CA THR A 52 -7.09 -3.71 -3.41
C THR A 52 -6.97 -2.21 -3.67
N GLY A 53 -7.63 -1.37 -2.88
CA GLY A 53 -7.72 0.06 -3.13
C GLY A 53 -8.63 0.45 -4.30
N LEU A 54 -9.28 -0.52 -4.95
CA LEU A 54 -10.23 -0.28 -6.03
C LEU A 54 -11.64 -0.21 -5.46
N PHE A 55 -12.30 0.93 -5.61
CA PHE A 55 -13.69 1.09 -5.22
C PHE A 55 -14.53 1.75 -6.31
N ILE A 56 -15.80 1.40 -6.37
CA ILE A 56 -16.78 1.95 -7.30
C ILE A 56 -17.91 2.55 -6.48
N ALA A 57 -18.22 3.81 -6.73
CA ALA A 57 -19.32 4.50 -6.08
C ALA A 57 -19.98 5.49 -7.03
N ARG A 58 -21.28 5.79 -6.78
CA ARG A 58 -21.89 6.95 -7.43
C ARG A 58 -21.29 8.21 -6.81
N CYS A 59 -20.98 9.23 -7.63
CA CYS A 59 -20.43 10.50 -7.15
C CYS A 59 -21.29 11.12 -6.04
N SER A 60 -22.61 11.07 -6.18
CA SER A 60 -23.53 11.56 -5.15
C SER A 60 -23.43 10.80 -3.83
N THR A 61 -23.28 9.48 -3.88
CA THR A 61 -23.10 8.63 -2.68
C THR A 61 -21.78 8.96 -1.99
N LEU A 62 -20.67 9.01 -2.74
CA LEU A 62 -19.36 9.35 -2.19
C LEU A 62 -19.37 10.76 -1.58
N ARG A 63 -19.95 11.74 -2.28
CA ARG A 63 -20.08 13.11 -1.78
C ARG A 63 -20.88 13.19 -0.48
N ASN A 64 -22.02 12.48 -0.41
CA ASN A 64 -22.83 12.44 0.81
C ASN A 64 -22.10 11.76 1.96
N SER A 65 -21.34 10.70 1.69
CA SER A 65 -20.50 10.03 2.70
C SER A 65 -19.39 10.96 3.21
N LEU A 66 -18.69 11.66 2.33
CA LEU A 66 -17.70 12.67 2.72
C LEU A 66 -18.33 13.80 3.53
N LYS A 67 -19.53 14.28 3.15
CA LYS A 67 -20.25 15.32 3.90
C LYS A 67 -20.61 14.88 5.31
N ALA A 68 -21.00 13.63 5.48
CA ALA A 68 -21.41 13.09 6.77
C ALA A 68 -20.22 12.69 7.66
N LEU A 69 -19.19 12.07 7.07
CA LEU A 69 -18.11 11.44 7.81
C LEU A 69 -16.83 12.28 7.85
N PHE A 70 -16.66 13.19 6.86
CA PHE A 70 -15.46 14.00 6.72
C PHE A 70 -15.73 15.41 6.16
N PRO A 71 -16.57 16.22 6.85
CA PRO A 71 -17.01 17.54 6.39
C PRO A 71 -15.86 18.50 6.04
N PRO A 72 -14.71 18.54 6.76
CA PRO A 72 -13.65 19.50 6.47
C PRO A 72 -13.12 19.43 5.03
N VAL A 73 -13.06 18.24 4.43
CA VAL A 73 -12.59 18.07 3.06
C VAL A 73 -13.54 18.76 2.08
N LEU A 74 -14.85 18.50 2.21
CA LEU A 74 -15.84 19.12 1.31
C LEU A 74 -15.91 20.63 1.45
N SER A 75 -15.77 21.16 2.67
CA SER A 75 -15.80 22.62 2.87
C SER A 75 -14.68 23.33 2.12
N VAL A 76 -13.52 22.68 2.00
CA VAL A 76 -12.39 23.23 1.23
C VAL A 76 -12.63 23.08 -0.27
N ILE A 77 -13.08 21.91 -0.73
CA ILE A 77 -13.38 21.66 -2.15
C ILE A 77 -14.48 22.61 -2.63
N ASP A 78 -15.58 22.72 -1.88
CA ASP A 78 -16.75 23.53 -2.25
C ASP A 78 -16.50 25.04 -2.15
N SER A 79 -15.45 25.47 -1.46
CA SER A 79 -15.05 26.88 -1.39
C SER A 79 -14.39 27.40 -2.68
N ALA A 80 -14.07 26.50 -3.61
CA ALA A 80 -13.45 26.87 -4.87
C ALA A 80 -14.49 27.35 -5.89
N SER A 81 -14.39 28.61 -6.32
CA SER A 81 -15.00 29.08 -7.54
C SER A 81 -14.09 28.80 -8.73
N VAL A 82 -14.05 27.51 -9.16
CA VAL A 82 -13.06 27.06 -10.12
C VAL A 82 -13.73 26.80 -11.45
N TYR A 83 -13.28 27.52 -12.48
CA TYR A 83 -13.83 27.43 -13.84
C TYR A 83 -12.78 27.02 -14.89
N SER A 84 -11.50 26.81 -14.48
CA SER A 84 -10.44 26.31 -15.34
C SER A 84 -9.56 25.31 -14.58
N LEU A 85 -8.82 24.47 -15.34
CA LEU A 85 -7.89 23.49 -14.79
C LEU A 85 -6.76 24.16 -14.00
N GLU A 86 -6.25 25.30 -14.50
CA GLU A 86 -5.18 26.05 -13.83
C GLU A 86 -5.64 26.63 -12.49
N ALA A 87 -6.87 27.15 -12.44
CA ALA A 87 -7.45 27.67 -11.21
C ALA A 87 -7.70 26.56 -10.19
N GLU A 88 -8.13 25.37 -10.64
CA GLU A 88 -8.28 24.18 -9.80
C GLU A 88 -6.93 23.73 -9.22
N GLN A 89 -5.91 23.59 -10.04
CA GLN A 89 -4.57 23.20 -9.59
C GLN A 89 -3.99 24.22 -8.60
N ALA A 90 -4.13 25.51 -8.86
CA ALA A 90 -3.68 26.55 -7.95
C ALA A 90 -4.44 26.52 -6.61
N HIS A 91 -5.76 26.27 -6.64
CA HIS A 91 -6.56 26.11 -5.43
C HIS A 91 -6.13 24.89 -4.61
N ILE A 92 -5.94 23.73 -5.25
CA ILE A 92 -5.47 22.50 -4.61
C ILE A 92 -4.08 22.73 -4.00
N ALA A 93 -3.12 23.26 -4.77
CA ALA A 93 -1.76 23.49 -4.30
C ALA A 93 -1.72 24.41 -3.05
N LYS A 94 -2.55 25.46 -3.03
CA LYS A 94 -2.64 26.40 -1.91
C LYS A 94 -3.24 25.79 -0.66
N ARG A 95 -4.15 24.82 -0.80
CA ARG A 95 -4.96 24.28 0.29
C ARG A 95 -4.57 22.87 0.71
N TYR A 96 -3.76 22.17 -0.10
CA TYR A 96 -3.46 20.75 0.12
C TYR A 96 -2.83 20.45 1.49
N SER A 97 -1.95 21.32 1.97
CA SER A 97 -1.33 21.18 3.30
C SER A 97 -2.30 21.33 4.48
N ALA A 98 -3.48 21.93 4.24
CA ALA A 98 -4.53 22.07 5.26
C ALA A 98 -5.50 20.87 5.29
N TYR A 99 -5.40 19.93 4.33
CA TYR A 99 -6.21 18.71 4.37
C TYR A 99 -5.69 17.79 5.49
N PRO A 100 -6.59 17.15 6.23
CA PRO A 100 -6.19 16.11 7.17
C PRO A 100 -5.47 14.97 6.43
N ASN A 101 -4.39 14.47 7.01
CA ASN A 101 -3.65 13.32 6.48
C ASN A 101 -4.43 12.02 6.76
N LEU A 102 -5.47 11.76 5.96
CA LEU A 102 -6.37 10.64 6.12
C LEU A 102 -6.77 10.09 4.76
N SER A 103 -6.69 8.77 4.57
CA SER A 103 -7.12 8.13 3.33
C SER A 103 -8.65 8.09 3.22
N VAL A 104 -9.17 7.91 2.01
CA VAL A 104 -10.61 7.66 1.78
C VAL A 104 -11.05 6.36 2.46
N ASP A 105 -10.19 5.37 2.51
CA ASP A 105 -10.45 4.10 3.22
C ASP A 105 -10.78 4.36 4.68
N SER A 106 -9.90 5.07 5.41
CA SER A 106 -10.10 5.38 6.83
C SER A 106 -11.17 6.44 7.08
N ALA A 107 -11.33 7.39 6.15
CA ALA A 107 -12.31 8.47 6.32
C ALA A 107 -13.75 8.03 6.05
N VAL A 108 -13.94 7.16 5.05
CA VAL A 108 -15.25 6.84 4.48
C VAL A 108 -15.55 5.34 4.56
N LEU A 109 -14.66 4.48 4.06
CA LEU A 109 -14.97 3.06 3.94
C LEU A 109 -15.01 2.36 5.29
N GLU A 110 -14.08 2.66 6.18
CA GLU A 110 -14.03 2.11 7.54
C GLU A 110 -15.23 2.52 8.40
N LYS A 111 -15.75 3.73 8.18
CA LYS A 111 -16.86 4.31 8.97
C LYS A 111 -18.23 4.16 8.30
N GLY A 112 -18.24 3.82 7.02
CA GLY A 112 -19.46 3.75 6.23
C GLY A 112 -20.28 2.50 6.55
N THR A 113 -21.61 2.65 6.66
CA THR A 113 -22.55 1.54 6.88
C THR A 113 -23.09 0.93 5.59
N ASN A 114 -22.86 1.59 4.45
CA ASN A 114 -23.32 1.19 3.12
C ASN A 114 -22.17 0.73 2.22
N VAL A 115 -21.20 0.06 2.80
CA VAL A 115 -20.02 -0.47 2.10
C VAL A 115 -20.22 -1.95 1.81
N TYR A 116 -19.89 -2.35 0.60
CA TYR A 116 -20.01 -3.71 0.11
C TYR A 116 -18.68 -4.14 -0.50
N VAL A 117 -18.41 -5.45 -0.49
CA VAL A 117 -17.19 -6.03 -1.07
C VAL A 117 -17.53 -7.15 -2.04
N LYS A 118 -16.80 -7.18 -3.14
CA LYS A 118 -16.81 -8.29 -4.08
C LYS A 118 -15.42 -8.87 -4.20
N ASN A 119 -15.31 -10.19 -4.07
CA ASN A 119 -14.04 -10.85 -4.32
C ASN A 119 -13.64 -10.69 -5.80
N ALA A 120 -12.43 -10.24 -6.03
CA ALA A 120 -11.86 -10.14 -7.38
C ALA A 120 -11.01 -11.37 -7.69
N SER A 121 -11.16 -11.91 -8.90
CA SER A 121 -10.43 -13.08 -9.41
C SER A 121 -9.44 -12.75 -10.54
N PHE A 122 -9.32 -11.47 -10.90
CA PHE A 122 -8.26 -11.01 -11.81
C PHE A 122 -6.90 -10.96 -11.08
N GLY A 123 -5.80 -11.06 -11.80
CA GLY A 123 -4.47 -10.89 -11.24
C GLY A 123 -4.30 -9.48 -10.67
N TRP A 124 -3.84 -9.39 -9.41
CA TRP A 124 -3.56 -8.14 -8.74
C TRP A 124 -2.35 -8.31 -7.83
N ALA A 125 -1.48 -7.34 -7.83
CA ALA A 125 -0.37 -7.22 -6.90
C ALA A 125 -0.20 -5.74 -6.52
N ASP A 126 0.00 -5.49 -5.24
CA ASP A 126 0.42 -4.18 -4.76
C ASP A 126 1.95 -4.11 -4.83
N LEU A 127 2.47 -3.36 -5.79
CA LEU A 127 3.91 -3.14 -5.95
C LEU A 127 4.48 -2.14 -4.92
N GLY A 128 3.68 -1.69 -3.98
CA GLY A 128 4.11 -0.83 -2.86
C GLY A 128 4.93 -1.56 -1.80
N THR A 129 5.05 -2.88 -1.85
CA THR A 129 5.89 -3.65 -0.94
C THR A 129 7.00 -4.38 -1.67
N TRP A 130 8.16 -4.54 -1.02
CA TRP A 130 9.30 -5.29 -1.57
C TRP A 130 8.94 -6.75 -1.83
N HIS A 131 8.13 -7.33 -0.95
CA HIS A 131 7.68 -8.70 -1.08
C HIS A 131 6.83 -8.90 -2.33
N SER A 132 5.83 -8.06 -2.54
CA SER A 132 4.96 -8.12 -3.72
C SER A 132 5.72 -7.83 -5.01
N MET A 133 6.68 -6.91 -4.97
CA MET A 133 7.57 -6.66 -6.11
C MET A 133 8.39 -7.90 -6.44
N TYR A 134 8.95 -8.56 -5.43
CA TYR A 134 9.70 -9.82 -5.62
C TYR A 134 8.81 -10.91 -6.23
N GLU A 135 7.63 -11.18 -5.66
CA GLU A 135 6.70 -12.19 -6.18
C GLU A 135 6.26 -11.93 -7.62
N THR A 136 6.06 -10.66 -7.99
CA THR A 136 5.63 -10.29 -9.34
C THR A 136 6.74 -10.42 -10.37
N MET A 137 7.98 -10.15 -9.98
CA MET A 137 9.13 -10.10 -10.89
C MET A 137 9.96 -11.38 -10.92
N SER A 138 9.91 -12.21 -9.88
CA SER A 138 10.60 -13.51 -9.86
C SER A 138 9.93 -14.49 -10.83
N LYS A 139 10.74 -15.25 -11.56
CA LYS A 139 10.27 -16.27 -12.52
C LYS A 139 10.20 -17.65 -11.90
N CYS A 140 11.06 -17.92 -10.94
CA CYS A 140 11.18 -19.19 -10.24
C CYS A 140 11.45 -18.97 -8.75
N MET A 141 11.19 -20.01 -7.95
CA MET A 141 11.53 -20.00 -6.51
C MET A 141 13.06 -19.85 -6.35
N GLY A 142 13.48 -18.90 -5.54
CA GLY A 142 14.90 -18.64 -5.26
C GLY A 142 15.59 -17.72 -6.25
N ASP A 143 14.91 -17.25 -7.30
CA ASP A 143 15.45 -16.27 -8.23
C ASP A 143 15.85 -14.98 -7.50
N ASN A 144 16.89 -14.32 -8.01
CA ASN A 144 17.19 -12.97 -7.62
C ASN A 144 16.48 -12.01 -8.59
N VAL A 145 15.75 -11.04 -8.05
CA VAL A 145 15.15 -9.95 -8.81
C VAL A 145 16.12 -8.78 -8.79
N VAL A 146 16.60 -8.37 -9.97
CA VAL A 146 17.57 -7.27 -10.11
C VAL A 146 16.97 -6.16 -10.93
N ILE A 147 16.99 -4.95 -10.38
CA ILE A 147 16.60 -3.69 -11.00
C ILE A 147 17.85 -2.79 -10.99
N GLY A 148 18.47 -2.65 -12.13
CA GLY A 148 19.76 -1.94 -12.31
C GLY A 148 20.66 -2.68 -13.28
N ASN A 149 21.58 -1.97 -13.89
CA ASN A 149 22.36 -2.50 -15.02
C ASN A 149 23.73 -3.06 -14.63
N LYS A 150 24.23 -2.73 -13.44
CA LYS A 150 25.62 -3.03 -13.04
C LYS A 150 25.65 -3.81 -11.72
N VAL A 151 24.86 -4.89 -11.63
CA VAL A 151 24.82 -5.74 -10.44
C VAL A 151 25.43 -7.09 -10.77
N LYS A 152 26.45 -7.48 -10.00
CA LYS A 152 27.04 -8.81 -10.03
C LYS A 152 26.65 -9.58 -8.77
N LEU A 153 26.05 -10.75 -8.96
CA LEU A 153 25.64 -11.66 -7.90
C LEU A 153 26.51 -12.91 -7.95
N ASP A 154 26.98 -13.35 -6.80
CA ASP A 154 27.71 -14.59 -6.62
C ASP A 154 27.18 -15.31 -5.38
N ASN A 155 26.79 -16.59 -5.55
CA ASN A 155 26.18 -17.40 -4.48
C ASN A 155 25.04 -16.65 -3.76
N CYS A 156 24.13 -16.05 -4.52
CA CYS A 156 23.00 -15.25 -4.02
C CYS A 156 21.68 -15.88 -4.43
N HIS A 157 20.71 -15.96 -3.52
CA HIS A 157 19.40 -16.60 -3.76
C HIS A 157 18.26 -15.78 -3.15
N GLY A 158 17.14 -15.68 -3.87
CA GLY A 158 15.91 -15.12 -3.32
C GLY A 158 15.95 -13.63 -2.95
N ASN A 159 16.90 -12.87 -3.49
CA ASN A 159 17.10 -11.47 -3.16
C ASN A 159 16.31 -10.56 -4.12
N ILE A 160 16.00 -9.35 -3.66
CA ILE A 160 15.62 -8.24 -4.51
C ILE A 160 16.66 -7.14 -4.39
N VAL A 161 17.24 -6.75 -5.52
CA VAL A 161 18.32 -5.77 -5.61
C VAL A 161 17.86 -4.63 -6.52
N LYS A 162 17.82 -3.41 -6.01
CA LYS A 162 17.50 -2.19 -6.76
C LYS A 162 18.63 -1.19 -6.62
N MET A 163 19.35 -0.96 -7.71
CA MET A 163 20.50 -0.07 -7.75
C MET A 163 20.32 1.02 -8.80
N PRO A 164 20.86 2.23 -8.60
CA PRO A 164 20.97 3.23 -9.65
C PRO A 164 21.79 2.70 -10.82
N ASP A 165 21.48 3.14 -12.04
CA ASP A 165 22.11 2.63 -13.27
C ASP A 165 23.59 2.97 -13.40
N ASP A 166 24.05 4.01 -12.74
CA ASP A 166 25.45 4.49 -12.70
C ASP A 166 26.29 3.83 -11.59
N HIS A 167 25.66 3.16 -10.64
CA HIS A 167 26.33 2.49 -9.53
C HIS A 167 26.60 1.01 -9.82
N VAL A 168 27.71 0.50 -9.28
CA VAL A 168 28.09 -0.91 -9.38
C VAL A 168 27.90 -1.58 -8.04
N ALA A 169 27.20 -2.70 -8.01
CA ALA A 169 27.07 -3.56 -6.83
C ALA A 169 27.66 -4.93 -7.10
N VAL A 170 28.44 -5.44 -6.16
CA VAL A 170 28.94 -6.82 -6.14
C VAL A 170 28.50 -7.45 -4.82
N LEU A 171 27.62 -8.45 -4.91
CA LEU A 171 27.02 -9.10 -3.76
C LEU A 171 27.38 -10.58 -3.77
N ASN A 172 27.80 -11.10 -2.62
CA ASN A 172 28.15 -12.52 -2.47
C ASN A 172 27.49 -13.08 -1.23
N GLY A 173 26.92 -14.29 -1.35
CA GLY A 173 26.42 -15.08 -0.24
C GLY A 173 25.11 -14.57 0.39
N LEU A 174 24.35 -13.68 -0.27
CA LEU A 174 23.09 -13.17 0.26
C LEU A 174 21.93 -14.13 -0.09
N ASP A 175 21.10 -14.42 0.91
CA ASP A 175 19.90 -15.23 0.75
C ASP A 175 18.69 -14.57 1.43
N GLY A 176 17.68 -14.21 0.60
CA GLY A 176 16.44 -13.58 1.05
C GLY A 176 16.60 -12.14 1.54
N TYR A 177 17.46 -11.35 0.92
CA TYR A 177 17.68 -9.95 1.27
C TYR A 177 17.03 -8.97 0.29
N ILE A 178 16.75 -7.78 0.82
CA ILE A 178 16.56 -6.56 0.06
C ILE A 178 17.89 -5.80 0.08
N VAL A 179 18.35 -5.39 -1.09
CA VAL A 179 19.45 -4.43 -1.27
C VAL A 179 18.92 -3.32 -2.15
N ALA A 180 18.80 -2.12 -1.63
CA ALA A 180 18.25 -1.00 -2.38
C ALA A 180 19.05 0.27 -2.10
N GLU A 181 19.39 0.98 -3.16
CA GLU A 181 20.07 2.28 -3.07
C GLU A 181 19.25 3.36 -3.77
N LYS A 182 19.15 4.51 -3.11
CA LYS A 182 18.58 5.73 -3.66
C LYS A 182 19.31 6.94 -3.09
N GLY A 183 19.88 7.78 -3.98
CA GLY A 183 20.69 8.92 -3.54
C GLY A 183 21.90 8.45 -2.72
N ASN A 184 22.02 8.94 -1.50
CA ASN A 184 23.12 8.60 -0.58
C ASN A 184 22.73 7.55 0.46
N VAL A 185 21.60 6.82 0.26
CA VAL A 185 21.11 5.84 1.23
C VAL A 185 21.17 4.45 0.63
N LEU A 186 21.84 3.55 1.31
CA LEU A 186 21.86 2.11 1.03
C LEU A 186 21.09 1.36 2.11
N LEU A 187 20.07 0.63 1.73
CA LEU A 187 19.34 -0.29 2.58
C LEU A 187 19.74 -1.72 2.30
N VAL A 188 20.13 -2.45 3.33
CA VAL A 188 20.33 -3.91 3.29
C VAL A 188 19.60 -4.53 4.47
N CYS A 189 18.56 -5.31 4.20
CA CYS A 189 17.81 -6.00 5.26
C CYS A 189 17.20 -7.31 4.75
N LYS A 190 16.77 -8.17 5.68
CA LYS A 190 16.02 -9.38 5.31
C LYS A 190 14.70 -9.00 4.64
N LYS A 191 14.31 -9.76 3.63
CA LYS A 191 13.05 -9.59 2.90
C LYS A 191 11.83 -9.95 3.75
N GLU A 192 11.98 -10.90 4.66
CA GLU A 192 10.97 -11.26 5.65
C GLU A 192 10.66 -10.04 6.54
N ASP A 193 9.38 -9.78 6.74
CA ASP A 193 8.87 -8.64 7.54
C ASP A 193 9.33 -7.25 7.05
N SER A 194 9.81 -7.16 5.82
CA SER A 194 10.39 -5.93 5.27
C SER A 194 9.48 -4.70 5.37
N SER A 195 8.16 -4.86 5.24
CA SER A 195 7.23 -3.72 5.32
C SER A 195 7.25 -3.03 6.69
N ALA A 196 7.35 -3.78 7.78
CA ALA A 196 7.46 -3.23 9.13
C ALA A 196 8.87 -2.68 9.40
N LEU A 197 9.91 -3.44 9.04
CA LEU A 197 11.30 -3.05 9.21
C LEU A 197 11.65 -1.77 8.44
N VAL A 198 11.25 -1.67 7.18
CA VAL A 198 11.53 -0.49 6.36
C VAL A 198 10.83 0.74 6.93
N ARG A 199 9.56 0.65 7.37
CA ARG A 199 8.89 1.77 8.04
C ARG A 199 9.62 2.21 9.31
N LYS A 200 10.09 1.26 10.12
CA LYS A 200 10.88 1.55 11.33
C LYS A 200 12.16 2.31 10.97
N TYR A 201 12.95 1.80 10.02
CA TYR A 201 14.21 2.44 9.61
C TYR A 201 14.01 3.81 8.96
N ILE A 202 12.97 4.01 8.17
CA ILE A 202 12.60 5.33 7.64
C ILE A 202 12.39 6.33 8.78
N ASN A 203 11.66 5.95 9.83
CA ASN A 203 11.43 6.82 10.97
C ASN A 203 12.71 7.11 11.76
N GLU A 204 13.54 6.09 12.00
CA GLU A 204 14.84 6.25 12.68
C GLU A 204 15.77 7.17 11.89
N VAL A 205 15.95 6.93 10.59
CA VAL A 205 16.77 7.79 9.71
C VAL A 205 16.26 9.23 9.69
N ARG A 206 14.93 9.42 9.63
CA ARG A 206 14.32 10.75 9.70
C ARG A 206 14.67 11.48 10.99
N MET A 207 14.60 10.78 12.11
CA MET A 207 14.89 11.36 13.44
C MET A 207 16.38 11.65 13.61
N ASP A 208 17.25 10.78 13.13
CA ASP A 208 18.70 10.87 13.35
C ASP A 208 19.43 11.75 12.33
N HIS A 209 18.93 11.79 11.08
CA HIS A 209 19.67 12.39 9.95
C HIS A 209 18.86 13.42 9.15
N GLY A 210 17.53 13.52 9.37
CA GLY A 210 16.67 14.46 8.66
C GLY A 210 15.91 13.86 7.47
N GLU A 211 15.01 14.67 6.88
CA GLU A 211 14.12 14.22 5.80
C GLU A 211 14.82 14.13 4.42
N GLU A 212 16.00 14.68 4.28
CA GLU A 212 16.77 14.69 3.03
C GLU A 212 17.26 13.29 2.59
N TYR A 213 17.21 12.32 3.48
CA TYR A 213 17.58 10.92 3.22
C TYR A 213 16.39 9.97 2.98
N LEU A 214 15.20 10.49 2.65
CA LEU A 214 13.98 9.67 2.52
C LEU A 214 13.42 9.57 1.09
#